data_f694acd1417b4e851e15070f9375d1d3
#
_entry.id   f694acd1417b4e851e15070f9375d1d3
#
_cell.length_a   1.000
_cell.length_b   1.000
_cell.length_c   1.000
_cell.angle_alpha   90.00
_cell.angle_beta   90.00
_cell.angle_gamma   90.00
#
_symmetry.space_group_name_H-M   'P 1'
#
loop_
_entity.id
_entity.type
_entity.pdbx_description
1 polymer ?
#
loop_
_entity_poly.entity_id
_entity_poly.type
_entity_poly.pdbx_seq_one_letter_code
_entity_poly.pdbx_strand_id
1 'polypeptide(L)'
;MYVNSNNNSYLGVIDVSANGINPNRGGGWASTGAIAYKANGEQYSLPVGGSASTASYGSSYTTGDIIGIALDITSDTITFYKNNVSQGTTTNGPSFIQSNGSYSFFIYGTDSTITFNAGQDSSFAGVVTAQNNADGS
;
A
#
# COMPACT_ATOMS: atom_id res chain seq x y z
N MET A 1 8.26 -1.82 0.47
CA MET A 1 8.52 -0.51 1.13
C MET A 1 9.14 -0.75 2.50
N TYR A 2 10.24 -0.09 2.84
CA TYR A 2 10.87 -0.19 4.16
C TYR A 2 10.48 1.02 5.03
N VAL A 3 10.07 0.77 6.25
CA VAL A 3 9.57 1.79 7.19
C VAL A 3 10.73 2.34 8.02
N ASN A 4 11.27 3.49 7.66
CA ASN A 4 12.38 4.13 8.38
C ASN A 4 11.90 4.82 9.67
N SER A 5 10.75 5.48 9.60
CA SER A 5 10.02 6.00 10.75
C SER A 5 8.53 5.90 10.48
N ASN A 6 7.74 5.69 11.52
CA ASN A 6 6.30 5.50 11.38
C ASN A 6 5.50 6.32 12.38
N ASN A 7 4.65 7.19 11.85
CA ASN A 7 3.62 7.87 12.61
C ASN A 7 2.30 7.80 11.83
N ASN A 8 1.56 6.69 12.04
CA ASN A 8 0.25 6.45 11.44
C ASN A 8 0.26 6.47 9.89
N SER A 9 1.18 5.72 9.26
CA SER A 9 1.27 5.65 7.81
C SER A 9 0.25 4.71 7.18
N TYR A 10 -0.08 5.01 5.92
CA TYR A 10 -0.89 4.21 5.01
C TYR A 10 -0.03 3.87 3.79
N LEU A 11 0.09 2.60 3.48
CA LEU A 11 0.84 2.11 2.33
C LEU A 11 -0.11 1.34 1.43
N GLY A 12 -0.23 1.71 0.17
CA GLY A 12 -1.28 1.11 -0.63
C GLY A 12 -1.25 1.38 -2.12
N VAL A 13 -2.38 1.13 -2.74
CA VAL A 13 -2.65 1.31 -4.18
C VAL A 13 -3.79 2.31 -4.35
N ILE A 14 -3.63 3.21 -5.29
CA ILE A 14 -4.60 4.25 -5.63
C ILE A 14 -4.87 4.25 -7.14
N ASP A 15 -6.09 4.55 -7.53
CA ASP A 15 -6.44 4.87 -8.92
C ASP A 15 -6.01 6.31 -9.24
N VAL A 16 -5.20 6.47 -10.27
CA VAL A 16 -4.69 7.78 -10.71
C VAL A 16 -5.43 8.36 -11.91
N SER A 17 -6.38 7.61 -12.47
CA SER A 17 -7.07 7.99 -13.70
C SER A 17 -8.10 9.12 -13.53
N ALA A 18 -8.63 9.30 -12.34
CA ALA A 18 -9.82 10.12 -12.10
C ALA A 18 -9.59 11.60 -11.77
N ASN A 19 -8.40 12.16 -11.74
CA ASN A 19 -8.14 13.62 -11.59
C ASN A 19 -6.73 13.99 -11.07
N GLY A 20 -5.76 13.14 -11.29
CA GLY A 20 -4.41 13.41 -10.80
C GLY A 20 -4.30 13.30 -9.27
N ILE A 21 -3.19 12.82 -8.81
CA ILE A 21 -2.87 12.84 -7.38
C ILE A 21 -2.70 14.32 -6.98
N ASN A 22 -3.65 14.86 -6.25
CA ASN A 22 -3.47 16.18 -5.66
C ASN A 22 -3.07 16.03 -4.19
N PRO A 23 -1.77 16.08 -3.86
CA PRO A 23 -1.27 15.88 -2.50
C PRO A 23 -1.68 17.02 -1.54
N ASN A 24 -2.20 18.12 -2.08
CA ASN A 24 -2.54 19.33 -1.30
C ASN A 24 -4.02 19.45 -0.93
N ARG A 25 -4.86 18.48 -1.25
CA ARG A 25 -6.24 18.52 -0.77
C ARG A 25 -6.30 17.89 0.62
N GLY A 26 -6.27 18.74 1.63
CA GLY A 26 -6.57 18.35 3.00
C GLY A 26 -7.87 17.53 3.06
N GLY A 27 -7.78 16.23 3.30
CA GLY A 27 -8.91 15.30 3.35
C GLY A 27 -9.49 14.87 2.01
N GLY A 28 -8.85 15.17 0.88
CA GLY A 28 -9.43 15.02 -0.45
C GLY A 28 -9.00 13.81 -1.26
N TRP A 29 -9.02 12.62 -0.71
CA TRP A 29 -9.01 11.37 -1.48
C TRP A 29 -10.39 11.02 -2.05
N ALA A 30 -11.36 11.88 -1.79
CA ALA A 30 -12.79 11.63 -1.98
C ALA A 30 -13.24 11.41 -3.43
N SER A 31 -12.35 11.50 -4.42
CA SER A 31 -12.69 11.24 -5.82
C SER A 31 -11.83 10.17 -6.49
N THR A 32 -10.87 9.59 -5.77
CA THR A 32 -10.00 8.52 -6.29
C THR A 32 -10.13 7.29 -5.41
N GLY A 33 -10.34 6.13 -6.01
CA GLY A 33 -10.36 4.88 -5.27
C GLY A 33 -8.99 4.55 -4.67
N ALA A 34 -8.96 4.03 -3.44
CA ALA A 34 -7.74 3.63 -2.78
C ALA A 34 -7.94 2.44 -1.84
N ILE A 35 -6.94 1.57 -1.78
CA ILE A 35 -6.85 0.50 -0.77
C ILE A 35 -5.47 0.59 -0.13
N ALA A 36 -5.43 0.63 1.19
CA ALA A 36 -4.18 0.72 1.93
C ALA A 36 -4.15 -0.14 3.19
N TYR A 37 -2.94 -0.57 3.53
CA TYR A 37 -2.62 -1.15 4.82
C TYR A 37 -2.13 -0.05 5.75
N LYS A 38 -2.78 0.09 6.90
CA LYS A 38 -2.48 1.10 7.91
C LYS A 38 -1.50 0.55 8.95
N ALA A 39 -0.71 1.44 9.52
CA ALA A 39 0.26 1.09 10.56
C ALA A 39 -0.34 0.38 11.78
N ASN A 40 -1.59 0.64 12.10
CA ASN A 40 -2.30 0.00 13.22
C ASN A 40 -2.87 -1.39 12.90
N GLY A 41 -2.62 -1.93 11.70
CA GLY A 41 -3.10 -3.24 11.28
C GLY A 41 -4.48 -3.24 10.59
N GLU A 42 -5.06 -2.09 10.35
CA GLU A 42 -6.32 -1.99 9.60
C GLU A 42 -6.10 -1.91 8.09
N GLN A 43 -7.07 -2.35 7.33
CA GLN A 43 -7.24 -2.02 5.92
C GLN A 43 -8.09 -0.75 5.79
N TYR A 44 -7.61 0.21 5.03
CA TYR A 44 -8.40 1.34 4.55
C TYR A 44 -8.90 1.04 3.14
N SER A 45 -10.17 1.30 2.88
CA SER A 45 -10.80 1.11 1.57
C SER A 45 -11.64 2.32 1.21
N LEU A 46 -11.40 2.88 0.04
CA LEU A 46 -12.16 3.98 -0.53
C LEU A 46 -12.54 3.63 -1.97
N PRO A 47 -13.80 3.34 -2.26
CA PRO A 47 -14.26 3.17 -3.64
C PRO A 47 -14.29 4.50 -4.38
N VAL A 48 -14.17 4.46 -5.71
CA VAL A 48 -14.36 5.65 -6.56
C VAL A 48 -15.74 6.23 -6.32
N GLY A 49 -15.79 7.53 -5.96
CA GLY A 49 -17.04 8.24 -5.69
C GLY A 49 -17.81 7.81 -4.44
N GLY A 50 -17.24 6.93 -3.62
CA GLY A 50 -17.87 6.44 -2.40
C GLY A 50 -17.29 7.01 -1.11
N SER A 51 -17.63 6.38 0.00
CA SER A 51 -17.14 6.74 1.33
C SER A 51 -16.05 5.79 1.80
N ALA A 52 -15.08 6.33 2.51
CA ALA A 52 -14.01 5.54 3.11
C ALA A 52 -14.52 4.64 4.22
N SER A 53 -13.92 3.46 4.34
CA SER A 53 -14.13 2.53 5.44
C SER A 53 -12.82 1.96 5.93
N THR A 54 -12.80 1.46 7.17
CA THR A 54 -11.67 0.71 7.75
C THR A 54 -12.17 -0.57 8.37
N ALA A 55 -11.34 -1.62 8.33
CA ALA A 55 -11.62 -2.91 8.95
C ALA A 55 -10.32 -3.52 9.48
N SER A 56 -10.41 -4.36 10.49
CA SER A 56 -9.26 -5.17 10.93
C SER A 56 -8.76 -6.03 9.78
N TYR A 57 -7.44 -6.09 9.59
CA TYR A 57 -6.87 -6.79 8.45
C TYR A 57 -5.66 -7.66 8.81
N GLY A 58 -4.62 -7.07 9.36
CA GLY A 58 -3.36 -7.75 9.67
C GLY A 58 -2.71 -7.24 10.95
N SER A 59 -1.46 -7.59 11.14
CA SER A 59 -0.67 -7.13 12.29
C SER A 59 -0.26 -5.67 12.11
N SER A 60 -0.20 -4.89 13.17
CA SER A 60 0.39 -3.54 13.13
C SER A 60 1.84 -3.59 12.65
N TYR A 61 2.30 -2.54 11.96
CA TYR A 61 3.69 -2.39 11.55
C TYR A 61 4.30 -1.10 12.10
N THR A 62 5.62 -1.09 12.22
CA THR A 62 6.39 0.00 12.82
C THR A 62 7.73 0.20 12.11
N THR A 63 8.54 1.09 12.63
CA THR A 63 9.91 1.34 12.18
C THR A 63 10.71 0.02 12.11
N GLY A 64 11.40 -0.19 11.01
CA GLY A 64 12.18 -1.41 10.72
C GLY A 64 11.40 -2.49 9.96
N ASP A 65 10.08 -2.41 9.86
CA ASP A 65 9.31 -3.38 9.10
C ASP A 65 9.40 -3.15 7.59
N ILE A 66 9.34 -4.23 6.83
CA ILE A 66 9.22 -4.21 5.37
C ILE A 66 7.78 -4.55 5.01
N ILE A 67 7.14 -3.66 4.26
CA ILE A 67 5.79 -3.88 3.75
C ILE A 67 5.83 -4.15 2.25
N GLY A 68 5.38 -5.33 1.87
CA GLY A 68 5.17 -5.74 0.48
C GLY A 68 3.73 -5.50 0.06
N ILE A 69 3.53 -5.17 -1.21
CA ILE A 69 2.22 -5.04 -1.84
C ILE A 69 2.24 -5.83 -3.15
N ALA A 70 1.41 -6.86 -3.24
CA ALA A 70 1.17 -7.60 -4.48
C ALA A 70 -0.20 -7.20 -5.05
N LEU A 71 -0.18 -6.68 -6.27
CA LEU A 71 -1.36 -6.27 -7.03
C LEU A 71 -1.55 -7.28 -8.17
N ASP A 72 -2.64 -8.02 -8.14
CA ASP A 72 -3.06 -8.92 -9.22
C ASP A 72 -4.34 -8.39 -9.86
N ILE A 73 -4.18 -7.82 -11.04
CA ILE A 73 -5.29 -7.22 -11.80
C ILE A 73 -6.19 -8.32 -12.42
N THR A 74 -5.60 -9.46 -12.75
CA THR A 74 -6.33 -10.57 -13.39
C THR A 74 -7.26 -11.27 -12.40
N SER A 75 -6.75 -11.54 -11.20
CA SER A 75 -7.52 -12.17 -10.12
C SER A 75 -8.33 -11.17 -9.28
N ASP A 76 -8.20 -9.89 -9.59
CA ASP A 76 -8.83 -8.78 -8.85
C ASP A 76 -8.48 -8.81 -7.35
N THR A 77 -7.19 -8.97 -7.02
CA THR A 77 -6.75 -9.07 -5.63
C THR A 77 -5.60 -8.14 -5.30
N ILE A 78 -5.57 -7.70 -4.05
CA ILE A 78 -4.43 -6.98 -3.45
C ILE A 78 -4.06 -7.76 -2.17
N THR A 79 -2.78 -8.11 -2.05
CA THR A 79 -2.25 -8.80 -0.88
C THR A 79 -1.15 -7.96 -0.27
N PHE A 80 -1.25 -7.70 1.03
CA PHE A 80 -0.17 -7.04 1.77
C PHE A 80 0.65 -8.06 2.53
N TYR A 81 1.95 -7.80 2.61
CA TYR A 81 2.91 -8.60 3.34
C TYR A 81 3.61 -7.73 4.38
N LYS A 82 3.89 -8.30 5.53
CA LYS A 82 4.76 -7.71 6.54
C LYS A 82 5.95 -8.64 6.76
N ASN A 83 7.17 -8.15 6.53
CA ASN A 83 8.40 -8.93 6.68
C ASN A 83 8.31 -10.28 5.95
N ASN A 84 7.86 -10.26 4.72
CA ASN A 84 7.63 -11.43 3.86
C ASN A 84 6.52 -12.41 4.32
N VAL A 85 5.74 -12.05 5.34
CA VAL A 85 4.59 -12.84 5.81
C VAL A 85 3.31 -12.19 5.29
N SER A 86 2.50 -12.97 4.55
CA SER A 86 1.20 -12.49 4.07
C SER A 86 0.29 -12.10 5.25
N GLN A 87 -0.33 -10.94 5.13
CA GLN A 87 -1.34 -10.45 6.08
C GLN A 87 -2.77 -10.82 5.62
N GLY A 88 -2.87 -11.54 4.53
CA GLY A 88 -4.12 -11.91 3.87
C GLY A 88 -4.34 -11.10 2.59
N THR A 89 -5.31 -11.57 1.81
CA THR A 89 -5.79 -10.85 0.63
C THR A 89 -6.89 -9.89 1.06
N THR A 90 -6.93 -8.69 0.48
CA THR A 90 -7.97 -7.71 0.78
C THR A 90 -9.35 -8.22 0.36
N THR A 91 -10.39 -7.78 1.03
CA THR A 91 -11.79 -8.09 0.65
C THR A 91 -12.21 -7.39 -0.63
N ASN A 92 -11.49 -6.34 -1.02
CA ASN A 92 -11.72 -5.54 -2.22
C ASN A 92 -10.46 -5.58 -3.07
N GLY A 93 -10.60 -5.82 -4.36
CA GLY A 93 -9.52 -5.85 -5.32
C GLY A 93 -9.35 -4.54 -6.09
N PRO A 94 -8.48 -4.54 -7.12
CA PRO A 94 -8.28 -3.40 -8.01
C PRO A 94 -9.56 -2.85 -8.64
N SER A 95 -10.53 -3.69 -8.99
CA SER A 95 -11.81 -3.25 -9.58
C SER A 95 -12.63 -2.34 -8.67
N PHE A 96 -12.48 -2.51 -7.35
CA PHE A 96 -13.16 -1.68 -6.36
C PHE A 96 -12.71 -0.22 -6.37
N ILE A 97 -11.44 0.02 -6.72
CA ILE A 97 -10.84 1.36 -6.76
C ILE A 97 -10.71 1.92 -8.18
N GLN A 98 -11.10 1.15 -9.20
CA GLN A 98 -10.84 1.46 -10.59
C GLN A 98 -11.91 2.34 -11.20
N SER A 99 -11.48 3.39 -11.94
CA SER A 99 -12.31 4.04 -12.95
C SER A 99 -11.84 3.78 -14.39
N ASN A 100 -10.53 3.75 -14.67
CA ASN A 100 -9.96 3.57 -16.01
C ASN A 100 -8.67 2.72 -16.06
N GLY A 101 -8.33 1.96 -15.03
CA GLY A 101 -7.23 0.98 -15.06
C GLY A 101 -5.82 1.53 -14.86
N SER A 102 -5.67 2.72 -14.37
CA SER A 102 -4.36 3.28 -14.03
C SER A 102 -4.14 3.26 -12.51
N TYR A 103 -3.17 2.48 -12.05
CA TYR A 103 -2.86 2.34 -10.63
C TYR A 103 -1.49 2.92 -10.30
N SER A 104 -1.35 3.42 -9.09
CA SER A 104 -0.06 3.78 -8.51
C SER A 104 0.04 3.28 -7.09
N PHE A 105 1.24 2.94 -6.66
CA PHE A 105 1.53 2.79 -5.24
C PHE A 105 1.56 4.17 -4.60
N PHE A 106 1.08 4.25 -3.36
CA PHE A 106 1.12 5.50 -2.62
C PHE A 106 1.53 5.29 -1.16
N ILE A 107 2.03 6.35 -0.60
CA ILE A 107 2.40 6.47 0.80
C ILE A 107 1.70 7.72 1.34
N TYR A 108 1.00 7.58 2.45
CA TYR A 108 0.44 8.70 3.18
C TYR A 108 0.75 8.55 4.67
N GLY A 109 1.08 9.64 5.32
CA GLY A 109 1.35 9.68 6.75
C GLY A 109 1.98 11.02 7.12
N THR A 110 1.80 11.43 8.38
CA THR A 110 2.50 12.57 8.96
C THR A 110 3.76 12.06 9.64
N ASP A 111 4.89 12.75 9.41
CA ASP A 111 6.18 12.44 10.04
C ASP A 111 6.66 10.99 9.85
N SER A 112 6.27 10.37 8.75
CA SER A 112 6.72 9.02 8.37
C SER A 112 7.75 9.11 7.24
N THR A 113 8.83 8.34 7.35
CA THR A 113 9.83 8.19 6.30
C THR A 113 9.81 6.75 5.80
N ILE A 114 9.62 6.56 4.51
CA ILE A 114 9.49 5.25 3.87
C ILE A 114 10.47 5.18 2.71
N THR A 115 11.28 4.12 2.65
CA THR A 115 12.06 3.80 1.46
C THR A 115 11.22 2.93 0.54
N PHE A 116 10.97 3.42 -0.67
CA PHE A 116 10.25 2.70 -1.71
C PHE A 116 11.22 1.91 -2.58
N ASN A 117 10.86 0.66 -2.88
CA ASN A 117 11.54 -0.18 -3.83
C ASN A 117 10.49 -0.93 -4.66
N ALA A 118 10.55 -0.79 -5.97
CA ALA A 118 9.67 -1.47 -6.91
C ALA A 118 10.28 -2.79 -7.46
N GLY A 119 11.19 -3.40 -6.70
CA GLY A 119 11.81 -4.69 -7.05
C GLY A 119 13.20 -4.57 -7.69
N GLN A 120 13.76 -3.36 -7.80
CA GLN A 120 15.07 -3.17 -8.42
C GLN A 120 16.26 -3.47 -7.48
N ASP A 121 16.04 -3.37 -6.17
CA ASP A 121 17.08 -3.57 -5.17
C ASP A 121 16.51 -4.25 -3.92
N SER A 122 16.83 -5.51 -3.75
CA SER A 122 16.37 -6.33 -2.61
C SER A 122 16.95 -5.89 -1.27
N SER A 123 18.00 -5.08 -1.26
CA SER A 123 18.63 -4.56 -0.04
C SER A 123 18.05 -3.23 0.43
N PHE A 124 17.16 -2.60 -0.33
CA PHE A 124 16.67 -1.24 -0.07
C PHE A 124 17.81 -0.23 0.11
N ALA A 125 18.75 -0.20 -0.84
CA ALA A 125 19.96 0.62 -0.82
C ALA A 125 20.87 0.32 0.41
N GLY A 126 20.95 -0.94 0.81
CA GLY A 126 21.79 -1.40 1.91
C GLY A 126 21.19 -1.22 3.30
N VAL A 127 19.95 -0.78 3.40
CA VAL A 127 19.24 -0.62 4.70
C VAL A 127 18.94 -1.96 5.35
N VAL A 128 18.71 -3.01 4.53
CA VAL A 128 18.46 -4.38 4.99
C VAL A 128 19.34 -5.36 4.24
N THR A 129 19.63 -6.51 4.86
CA THR A 129 20.27 -7.62 4.14
C THR A 129 19.27 -8.17 3.13
N ALA A 130 19.69 -8.29 1.86
CA ALA A 130 18.87 -8.88 0.82
C ALA A 130 18.38 -10.28 1.23
N GLN A 131 17.10 -10.48 1.19
CA GLN A 131 16.53 -11.81 1.41
C GLN A 131 16.69 -12.61 0.12
N ASN A 132 17.42 -13.72 0.21
CA ASN A 132 17.59 -14.66 -0.88
C ASN A 132 16.28 -15.47 -1.01
N ASN A 133 15.27 -14.91 -1.66
CA ASN A 133 14.10 -15.69 -2.04
C ASN A 133 14.46 -16.62 -3.18
N ALA A 134 14.20 -17.91 -2.97
CA ALA A 134 14.53 -18.98 -3.93
C ALA A 134 13.68 -18.98 -5.21
N ASP A 135 12.89 -17.99 -5.44
CA ASP A 135 12.06 -17.80 -6.64
C ASP A 135 12.79 -17.08 -7.78
N GLY A 136 14.09 -16.92 -7.65
CA GLY A 136 15.00 -16.78 -8.80
C GLY A 136 14.87 -15.50 -9.60
N SER A 137 14.49 -14.44 -9.02
CA SER A 137 14.54 -13.16 -9.71
C SER A 137 15.54 -12.22 -9.10
#